data_b2bed608ff0abf9195c799fb1e7e3c2b
#
_entry.id   b2bed608ff0abf9195c799fb1e7e3c2b
#
_cell.length_a   1.000
_cell.length_b   1.000
_cell.length_c   1.000
_cell.angle_alpha   90.00
_cell.angle_beta   90.00
_cell.angle_gamma   90.00
#
_symmetry.space_group_name_H-M   'P 1'
#
loop_
_entity.id
_entity.type
_entity.pdbx_description
1 polymer ?
#
loop_
_entity_poly.entity_id
_entity_poly.type
_entity_poly.pdbx_seq_one_letter_code
_entity_poly.pdbx_strand_id
1 'polypeptide(L)'
;MKKSNFLLLFIIPLVLTAQKKVDLDRFHFTVQYRALPQMRLDSTYRTYNVVVEGTKAMQTYLQEMGPEKTVVLEGWKKLQQDGHIAIKVKLEDLLPESVSIKERLENTKDRNGAITTKIYYHEEVQYSFAATATITDYKGQHIMDEELTARNYKQVYNSPEFAIKKLAEGYFLINALTVNRDLYRNCVNSAMHYLSERITENFGFREVTSNDYMYIIGSRKHPEYEDNRHAMQQLQEVLFSMNAGTPINGAREKLKPVIDYFEKIKINYSTTSKHDRKIRYSSYFNLAILYYYLDDPQAMMKEANGLALNDYETKDAKGFEQTATWLKNQFQQANIYTRHFSIDPSGFKGPFENNNASVIK
;
A
#
# COMPACT_ATOMS: atom_id res chain seq x y z
N MET A 1 24.97 53.92 -73.56
CA MET A 1 24.66 52.52 -73.22
C MET A 1 24.70 52.38 -71.67
N LYS A 2 23.54 52.38 -71.02
CA LYS A 2 23.40 52.19 -69.59
C LYS A 2 23.05 50.70 -69.33
N LYS A 3 23.92 49.98 -68.64
CA LYS A 3 23.70 48.58 -68.24
C LYS A 3 22.91 48.62 -66.91
N SER A 4 21.65 48.17 -66.99
CA SER A 4 20.79 47.95 -65.80
C SER A 4 21.12 46.60 -65.22
N ASN A 5 21.63 46.55 -63.97
CA ASN A 5 21.80 45.34 -63.19
C ASN A 5 20.49 45.01 -62.51
N PHE A 6 19.82 43.93 -62.89
CA PHE A 6 18.63 43.39 -62.26
C PHE A 6 19.07 42.48 -61.11
N LEU A 7 18.91 42.93 -59.85
CA LEU A 7 19.21 42.15 -58.66
C LEU A 7 18.00 41.27 -58.33
N LEU A 8 18.11 39.97 -58.62
CA LEU A 8 17.08 38.98 -58.31
C LEU A 8 17.16 38.64 -56.83
N LEU A 9 16.24 39.19 -56.00
CA LEU A 9 16.10 38.87 -54.58
C LEU A 9 15.40 37.52 -54.45
N PHE A 10 16.15 36.47 -54.09
CA PHE A 10 15.61 35.16 -53.71
C PHE A 10 14.98 35.27 -52.32
N ILE A 11 13.67 35.39 -52.24
CA ILE A 11 12.91 35.26 -50.97
C ILE A 11 12.80 33.76 -50.65
N ILE A 12 13.68 33.26 -49.79
CA ILE A 12 13.54 31.93 -49.19
C ILE A 12 12.40 32.02 -48.17
N PRO A 13 11.26 31.30 -48.37
CA PRO A 13 10.24 31.26 -47.33
C PRO A 13 10.82 30.52 -46.11
N LEU A 14 11.14 31.27 -45.05
CA LEU A 14 11.36 30.71 -43.71
C LEU A 14 10.02 30.10 -43.27
N VAL A 15 9.88 28.81 -43.49
CA VAL A 15 8.80 28.04 -42.88
C VAL A 15 9.11 28.00 -41.38
N LEU A 16 8.63 28.98 -40.65
CA LEU A 16 8.54 28.94 -39.21
C LEU A 16 7.54 27.82 -38.84
N THR A 17 8.04 26.61 -38.68
CA THR A 17 7.28 25.57 -38.03
C THR A 17 7.07 26.01 -36.59
N ALA A 18 5.93 26.65 -36.31
CA ALA A 18 5.52 26.93 -34.96
C ALA A 18 5.54 25.60 -34.18
N GLN A 19 6.53 25.40 -33.34
CA GLN A 19 6.62 24.21 -32.48
C GLN A 19 5.33 24.16 -31.65
N LYS A 20 4.48 23.19 -31.97
CA LYS A 20 3.22 23.00 -31.29
C LYS A 20 3.51 22.64 -29.84
N LYS A 21 2.90 23.38 -28.89
CA LYS A 21 3.09 23.17 -27.46
C LYS A 21 2.75 21.71 -27.08
N VAL A 22 3.69 21.03 -26.45
CA VAL A 22 3.42 19.69 -25.85
C VAL A 22 2.55 19.90 -24.63
N ASP A 23 1.38 19.31 -24.65
CA ASP A 23 0.48 19.20 -23.51
C ASP A 23 0.45 17.75 -23.04
N LEU A 24 0.69 17.53 -21.75
CA LEU A 24 0.74 16.20 -21.14
C LEU A 24 -0.37 16.09 -20.09
N ASP A 25 -1.31 15.19 -20.33
CA ASP A 25 -2.36 14.81 -19.40
C ASP A 25 -1.94 13.57 -18.61
N ARG A 26 -2.64 13.28 -17.51
CA ARG A 26 -2.44 12.06 -16.74
C ARG A 26 -3.44 10.99 -17.19
N PHE A 27 -2.92 9.82 -17.47
CA PHE A 27 -3.68 8.61 -17.72
C PHE A 27 -3.58 7.72 -16.48
N HIS A 28 -4.68 7.57 -15.74
CA HIS A 28 -4.74 6.77 -14.53
C HIS A 28 -5.05 5.31 -14.83
N PHE A 29 -4.43 4.41 -14.09
CA PHE A 29 -4.63 2.97 -14.23
C PHE A 29 -4.48 2.28 -12.87
N THR A 30 -4.90 1.02 -12.80
CA THR A 30 -4.82 0.19 -11.61
C THR A 30 -4.09 -1.10 -11.96
N VAL A 31 -3.19 -1.54 -11.10
CA VAL A 31 -2.45 -2.81 -11.23
C VAL A 31 -2.50 -3.57 -9.91
N GLN A 32 -2.61 -4.90 -9.99
CA GLN A 32 -2.53 -5.79 -8.83
C GLN A 32 -1.22 -6.57 -8.86
N TYR A 33 -0.58 -6.66 -7.71
CA TYR A 33 0.65 -7.44 -7.51
C TYR A 33 0.73 -7.92 -6.05
N ARG A 34 1.71 -8.76 -5.70
CA ARG A 34 1.98 -9.14 -4.31
C ARG A 34 3.04 -8.25 -3.69
N ALA A 35 2.79 -7.76 -2.48
CA ALA A 35 3.87 -7.25 -1.64
C ALA A 35 4.79 -8.42 -1.25
N LEU A 36 6.08 -8.17 -1.23
CA LEU A 36 7.08 -9.13 -0.79
C LEU A 36 7.40 -8.92 0.70
N PRO A 37 7.75 -9.98 1.44
CA PRO A 37 8.09 -9.86 2.84
C PRO A 37 9.30 -8.98 3.08
N GLN A 38 9.27 -8.19 4.16
CA GLN A 38 10.38 -7.30 4.53
C GLN A 38 11.50 -8.03 5.27
N MET A 39 11.18 -9.15 5.93
CA MET A 39 12.16 -9.96 6.66
C MET A 39 12.39 -11.30 5.96
N ARG A 40 13.66 -11.68 5.87
CA ARG A 40 14.04 -12.95 5.27
C ARG A 40 13.85 -14.08 6.29
N LEU A 41 13.05 -15.06 5.90
CA LEU A 41 12.96 -16.36 6.56
C LEU A 41 13.49 -17.47 5.63
N ASP A 42 13.63 -18.67 6.16
CA ASP A 42 13.93 -19.83 5.34
C ASP A 42 12.84 -20.00 4.27
N SER A 43 13.27 -20.23 3.02
CA SER A 43 12.36 -20.33 1.87
C SER A 43 11.38 -21.51 1.94
N THR A 44 11.62 -22.45 2.83
CA THR A 44 10.74 -23.61 3.09
C THR A 44 9.64 -23.31 4.11
N TYR A 45 9.75 -22.22 4.87
CA TYR A 45 8.75 -21.85 5.86
C TYR A 45 7.48 -21.34 5.18
N ARG A 46 6.34 -22.00 5.48
CA ARG A 46 5.05 -21.73 4.83
C ARG A 46 3.85 -21.90 5.76
N THR A 47 4.09 -22.25 7.04
CA THR A 47 3.02 -22.49 8.00
C THR A 47 3.29 -21.76 9.29
N TYR A 48 2.22 -21.36 9.97
CA TYR A 48 2.29 -20.70 11.27
C TYR A 48 1.21 -21.19 12.21
N ASN A 49 1.44 -21.05 13.50
CA ASN A 49 0.42 -21.22 14.53
C ASN A 49 0.42 -20.03 15.48
N VAL A 50 -0.71 -19.81 16.12
CA VAL A 50 -0.93 -18.70 17.05
C VAL A 50 -1.43 -19.23 18.37
N VAL A 51 -0.81 -18.79 19.46
CA VAL A 51 -1.22 -19.06 20.82
C VAL A 51 -1.47 -17.74 21.52
N VAL A 52 -2.65 -17.55 22.11
CA VAL A 52 -3.01 -16.34 22.82
C VAL A 52 -3.14 -16.69 24.30
N GLU A 53 -2.36 -16.00 25.14
CA GLU A 53 -2.37 -16.14 26.59
C GLU A 53 -2.89 -14.84 27.21
N GLY A 54 -3.80 -14.96 28.16
CA GLY A 54 -4.28 -13.88 29.01
C GLY A 54 -4.15 -14.24 30.45
N THR A 55 -4.56 -13.32 31.31
CA THR A 55 -4.63 -13.60 32.76
C THR A 55 -5.67 -14.67 33.08
N LYS A 56 -5.54 -15.34 34.21
CA LYS A 56 -6.50 -16.38 34.64
C LYS A 56 -7.94 -15.86 34.67
N ALA A 57 -8.14 -14.61 35.08
CA ALA A 57 -9.46 -13.99 35.14
C ALA A 57 -10.13 -13.87 33.75
N MET A 58 -9.36 -13.71 32.69
CA MET A 58 -9.86 -13.53 31.33
C MET A 58 -9.85 -14.81 30.48
N GLN A 59 -9.34 -15.92 31.02
CA GLN A 59 -9.09 -17.13 30.24
C GLN A 59 -10.37 -17.74 29.65
N THR A 60 -11.44 -17.86 30.43
CA THR A 60 -12.75 -18.37 29.94
C THR A 60 -13.29 -17.48 28.81
N TYR A 61 -13.15 -16.18 28.97
CA TYR A 61 -13.62 -15.21 28.01
C TYR A 61 -12.82 -15.26 26.69
N LEU A 62 -11.49 -15.42 26.79
CA LEU A 62 -10.64 -15.62 25.61
C LEU A 62 -10.96 -16.91 24.87
N GLN A 63 -11.28 -17.98 25.58
CA GLN A 63 -11.71 -19.24 24.94
C GLN A 63 -13.02 -19.08 24.15
N GLU A 64 -13.97 -18.30 24.67
CA GLU A 64 -15.21 -17.99 23.98
C GLU A 64 -14.98 -17.11 22.73
N MET A 65 -14.05 -16.15 22.83
CA MET A 65 -13.73 -15.25 21.72
C MET A 65 -12.95 -15.95 20.60
N GLY A 66 -12.04 -16.84 20.96
CA GLY A 66 -11.13 -17.49 20.02
C GLY A 66 -10.24 -16.50 19.22
N PRO A 67 -9.56 -15.54 19.86
CA PRO A 67 -8.84 -14.47 19.18
C PRO A 67 -7.71 -14.98 18.29
N GLU A 68 -7.14 -16.15 18.59
CA GLU A 68 -6.15 -16.79 17.75
C GLU A 68 -6.67 -17.05 16.33
N LYS A 69 -7.98 -17.26 16.16
CA LYS A 69 -8.60 -17.54 14.85
C LYS A 69 -8.59 -16.32 13.94
N THR A 70 -8.58 -15.12 14.49
CA THR A 70 -8.65 -13.86 13.74
C THR A 70 -7.30 -13.41 13.18
N VAL A 71 -6.19 -13.94 13.72
CA VAL A 71 -4.85 -13.60 13.22
C VAL A 71 -4.61 -14.27 11.88
N VAL A 72 -4.29 -13.47 10.88
CA VAL A 72 -4.02 -13.91 9.50
C VAL A 72 -2.62 -13.49 9.08
N LEU A 73 -1.89 -14.43 8.48
CA LEU A 73 -0.64 -14.19 7.77
C LEU A 73 -0.87 -14.52 6.30
N GLU A 74 -1.01 -13.50 5.47
CA GLU A 74 -1.39 -13.67 4.07
C GLU A 74 -0.35 -14.46 3.28
N GLY A 75 -0.81 -15.44 2.50
CA GLY A 75 0.03 -16.34 1.71
C GLY A 75 0.65 -17.49 2.50
N TRP A 76 0.27 -17.69 3.77
CA TRP A 76 0.72 -18.79 4.63
C TRP A 76 -0.46 -19.64 5.10
N LYS A 77 -0.20 -20.91 5.44
CA LYS A 77 -1.20 -21.79 6.03
C LYS A 77 -1.14 -21.76 7.54
N LYS A 78 -2.28 -21.49 8.16
CA LYS A 78 -2.41 -21.59 9.60
C LYS A 78 -2.60 -23.02 10.04
N LEU A 79 -1.84 -23.47 11.02
CA LEU A 79 -1.98 -24.73 11.70
C LEU A 79 -2.49 -24.52 13.13
N GLN A 80 -3.01 -25.56 13.75
CA GLN A 80 -3.40 -25.50 15.16
C GLN A 80 -2.16 -25.48 16.08
N GLN A 81 -1.12 -26.20 15.69
CA GLN A 81 0.17 -26.29 16.41
C GLN A 81 1.29 -26.59 15.41
N ASP A 82 2.53 -26.47 15.85
CA ASP A 82 3.72 -26.89 15.12
C ASP A 82 3.85 -26.26 13.73
N GLY A 83 3.57 -24.96 13.61
CA GLY A 83 3.90 -24.17 12.44
C GLY A 83 5.41 -23.94 12.31
N HIS A 84 5.90 -23.61 11.11
CA HIS A 84 7.29 -23.18 10.91
C HIS A 84 7.63 -21.95 11.74
N ILE A 85 6.64 -21.06 11.95
CA ILE A 85 6.73 -19.98 12.94
C ILE A 85 5.60 -20.12 13.95
N ALA A 86 5.94 -19.93 15.22
CA ALA A 86 5.03 -19.89 16.34
C ALA A 86 4.89 -18.45 16.85
N ILE A 87 3.66 -17.98 16.91
CA ILE A 87 3.30 -16.64 17.34
C ILE A 87 2.64 -16.75 18.71
N LYS A 88 3.32 -16.28 19.74
CA LYS A 88 2.79 -16.26 21.11
C LYS A 88 2.38 -14.85 21.47
N VAL A 89 1.09 -14.65 21.70
CA VAL A 89 0.51 -13.37 22.11
C VAL A 89 0.24 -13.39 23.60
N LYS A 90 0.73 -12.39 24.32
CA LYS A 90 0.42 -12.16 25.73
C LYS A 90 -0.48 -10.94 25.86
N LEU A 91 -1.66 -11.15 26.42
CA LEU A 91 -2.64 -10.11 26.72
C LEU A 91 -2.65 -9.82 28.21
N GLU A 92 -2.64 -8.54 28.57
CA GLU A 92 -2.79 -8.10 29.95
C GLU A 92 -4.24 -7.69 30.24
N ASP A 93 -4.55 -7.42 31.49
CA ASP A 93 -5.88 -6.97 31.92
C ASP A 93 -6.13 -5.53 31.43
N LEU A 94 -7.39 -5.25 31.16
CA LEU A 94 -7.87 -3.89 30.95
C LEU A 94 -7.98 -3.21 32.32
N LEU A 95 -7.38 -2.04 32.46
CA LEU A 95 -7.38 -1.27 33.71
C LEU A 95 -8.11 0.06 33.50
N PRO A 96 -9.29 0.26 34.12
CA PRO A 96 -9.86 1.59 34.26
C PRO A 96 -8.94 2.45 35.16
N GLU A 97 -8.58 3.64 34.69
CA GLU A 97 -7.63 4.53 35.36
C GLU A 97 -8.29 5.76 35.96
N SER A 98 -9.26 6.33 35.26
CA SER A 98 -10.02 7.46 35.77
C SER A 98 -11.46 7.43 35.21
N VAL A 99 -12.37 7.96 35.98
CA VAL A 99 -13.77 8.13 35.64
C VAL A 99 -14.15 9.57 35.90
N SER A 100 -14.72 10.24 34.93
CA SER A 100 -15.16 11.64 35.03
C SER A 100 -16.50 11.87 34.31
N ILE A 101 -17.26 12.85 34.81
CA ILE A 101 -18.51 13.25 34.16
C ILE A 101 -18.22 14.44 33.24
N LYS A 102 -18.63 14.32 32.00
CA LYS A 102 -18.56 15.37 30.98
C LYS A 102 -19.97 15.90 30.69
N GLU A 103 -20.01 17.18 30.34
CA GLU A 103 -21.23 17.89 29.96
C GLU A 103 -21.16 18.28 28.49
N ARG A 104 -22.25 18.08 27.78
CA ARG A 104 -22.45 18.57 26.41
C ARG A 104 -23.64 19.51 26.36
N LEU A 105 -23.43 20.70 25.85
CA LEU A 105 -24.49 21.69 25.66
C LEU A 105 -25.06 21.56 24.23
N GLU A 106 -26.36 21.49 24.13
CA GLU A 106 -27.09 21.52 22.86
C GLU A 106 -27.99 22.73 22.79
N ASN A 107 -27.66 23.65 21.89
CA ASN A 107 -28.44 24.85 21.63
C ASN A 107 -29.39 24.63 20.47
N THR A 108 -30.68 24.66 20.74
CA THR A 108 -31.70 24.62 19.69
C THR A 108 -32.36 26.00 19.57
N LYS A 109 -32.50 26.48 18.32
CA LYS A 109 -33.16 27.74 18.02
C LYS A 109 -34.57 27.45 17.52
N ASP A 110 -35.58 28.07 18.15
CA ASP A 110 -36.98 27.95 17.72
C ASP A 110 -37.27 28.85 16.49
N ARG A 111 -38.49 28.75 15.97
CA ARG A 111 -38.91 29.53 14.80
C ARG A 111 -38.94 31.06 15.06
N ASN A 112 -38.97 31.47 16.32
CA ASN A 112 -38.97 32.86 16.75
C ASN A 112 -37.60 33.38 17.07
N GLY A 113 -36.57 32.55 16.93
CA GLY A 113 -35.16 32.90 17.20
C GLY A 113 -34.74 32.75 18.67
N ALA A 114 -35.60 32.28 19.55
CA ALA A 114 -35.25 32.00 20.94
C ALA A 114 -34.36 30.76 21.02
N ILE A 115 -33.29 30.85 21.82
CA ILE A 115 -32.31 29.77 22.01
C ILE A 115 -32.69 29.02 23.29
N THR A 116 -32.92 27.73 23.17
CA THR A 116 -33.07 26.80 24.29
C THR A 116 -31.82 25.94 24.40
N THR A 117 -31.18 25.96 25.57
CA THR A 117 -29.99 25.15 25.85
C THR A 117 -30.41 23.91 26.64
N LYS A 118 -30.08 22.73 26.11
CA LYS A 118 -30.22 21.45 26.83
C LYS A 118 -28.82 21.00 27.24
N ILE A 119 -28.70 20.45 28.43
CA ILE A 119 -27.45 19.91 28.98
C ILE A 119 -27.59 18.38 29.01
N TYR A 120 -26.63 17.71 28.42
CA TYR A 120 -26.48 16.26 28.46
C TYR A 120 -25.20 15.89 29.20
N TYR A 121 -25.27 14.81 29.93
CA TYR A 121 -24.17 14.28 30.76
C TYR A 121 -23.80 12.91 30.28
N HIS A 122 -22.51 12.61 30.18
CA HIS A 122 -22.00 11.26 29.96
C HIS A 122 -20.82 10.98 30.90
N GLU A 123 -20.63 9.73 31.20
CA GLU A 123 -19.49 9.27 31.96
C GLU A 123 -18.36 8.95 30.99
N GLU A 124 -17.19 9.57 31.19
CA GLU A 124 -15.96 9.31 30.47
C GLU A 124 -15.05 8.44 31.34
N VAL A 125 -14.72 7.24 30.83
CA VAL A 125 -13.80 6.31 31.50
C VAL A 125 -12.51 6.26 30.69
N GLN A 126 -11.40 6.67 31.30
CA GLN A 126 -10.08 6.47 30.74
C GLN A 126 -9.57 5.09 31.18
N TYR A 127 -9.09 4.31 30.23
CA TYR A 127 -8.60 2.97 30.47
C TYR A 127 -7.32 2.66 29.70
N SER A 128 -6.58 1.66 30.17
CA SER A 128 -5.39 1.16 29.49
C SER A 128 -5.42 -0.34 29.32
N PHE A 129 -4.72 -0.79 28.30
CA PHE A 129 -4.54 -2.19 27.93
C PHE A 129 -3.13 -2.38 27.39
N ALA A 130 -2.54 -3.57 27.57
CA ALA A 130 -1.27 -3.91 26.95
C ALA A 130 -1.32 -5.29 26.35
N ALA A 131 -0.66 -5.44 25.21
CA ALA A 131 -0.51 -6.69 24.50
C ALA A 131 0.83 -6.74 23.78
N THR A 132 1.49 -7.89 23.81
CA THR A 132 2.76 -8.16 23.13
C THR A 132 2.68 -9.47 22.37
N ALA A 133 3.48 -9.60 21.31
CA ALA A 133 3.65 -10.84 20.58
C ALA A 133 5.14 -11.19 20.49
N THR A 134 5.46 -12.45 20.72
CA THR A 134 6.79 -13.03 20.48
C THR A 134 6.68 -14.05 19.37
N ILE A 135 7.51 -13.92 18.36
CA ILE A 135 7.56 -14.80 17.21
C ILE A 135 8.87 -15.61 17.24
N THR A 136 8.74 -16.92 17.18
CA THR A 136 9.86 -17.85 17.14
C THR A 136 9.72 -18.82 15.96
N ASP A 137 10.81 -19.42 15.52
CA ASP A 137 10.72 -20.54 14.60
C ASP A 137 10.38 -21.86 15.34
N TYR A 138 10.11 -22.91 14.57
CA TYR A 138 9.79 -24.25 15.10
C TYR A 138 10.95 -24.90 15.87
N LYS A 139 12.16 -24.34 15.81
CA LYS A 139 13.35 -24.79 16.57
C LYS A 139 13.47 -24.01 17.88
N GLY A 140 12.57 -23.05 18.13
CA GLY A 140 12.60 -22.17 19.30
C GLY A 140 13.53 -20.96 19.14
N GLN A 141 14.07 -20.73 17.92
CA GLN A 141 14.90 -19.55 17.68
C GLN A 141 14.02 -18.31 17.64
N HIS A 142 14.38 -17.29 18.40
CA HIS A 142 13.70 -16.01 18.41
C HIS A 142 13.86 -15.30 17.07
N ILE A 143 12.75 -14.78 16.53
CA ILE A 143 12.70 -14.02 15.26
C ILE A 143 12.47 -12.55 15.56
N MET A 144 11.38 -12.22 16.29
CA MET A 144 11.06 -10.84 16.66
C MET A 144 10.08 -10.78 17.84
N ASP A 145 10.06 -9.64 18.50
CA ASP A 145 9.01 -9.22 19.42
C ASP A 145 8.26 -8.03 18.82
N GLU A 146 6.97 -7.95 19.10
CA GLU A 146 6.11 -6.83 18.68
C GLU A 146 5.26 -6.35 19.84
N GLU A 147 5.32 -5.05 20.15
CA GLU A 147 4.42 -4.39 21.08
C GLU A 147 3.12 -4.04 20.36
N LEU A 148 2.06 -4.80 20.58
CA LEU A 148 0.78 -4.61 19.89
C LEU A 148 0.01 -3.40 20.43
N THR A 149 0.11 -3.17 21.72
CA THR A 149 -0.38 -1.96 22.40
C THR A 149 0.30 -1.80 23.74
N ALA A 150 0.61 -0.55 24.11
CA ALA A 150 1.31 -0.21 25.35
C ALA A 150 0.37 0.43 26.36
N ARG A 151 0.64 0.19 27.65
CA ARG A 151 -0.16 0.77 28.76
C ARG A 151 -0.12 2.28 28.86
N ASN A 152 0.90 2.92 28.32
CA ASN A 152 0.98 4.38 28.28
C ASN A 152 0.00 4.98 27.26
N TYR A 153 -0.53 4.19 26.34
CA TYR A 153 -1.57 4.61 25.41
C TYR A 153 -2.94 4.48 26.08
N LYS A 154 -3.46 5.63 26.56
CA LYS A 154 -4.76 5.70 27.20
C LYS A 154 -5.87 5.79 26.18
N GLN A 155 -6.90 4.99 26.36
CA GLN A 155 -8.11 5.00 25.57
C GLN A 155 -9.26 5.57 26.38
N VAL A 156 -10.27 6.08 25.71
CA VAL A 156 -11.42 6.70 26.34
C VAL A 156 -12.70 5.99 25.91
N TYR A 157 -13.50 5.64 26.88
CA TYR A 157 -14.87 5.17 26.67
C TYR A 157 -15.85 6.23 27.15
N ASN A 158 -16.85 6.56 26.34
CA ASN A 158 -17.93 7.45 26.70
C ASN A 158 -19.23 6.63 26.86
N SER A 159 -19.90 6.79 27.99
CA SER A 159 -21.23 6.22 28.21
C SER A 159 -22.25 6.86 27.26
N PRO A 160 -23.48 6.30 27.14
CA PRO A 160 -24.60 7.03 26.60
C PRO A 160 -24.82 8.38 27.30
N GLU A 161 -25.44 9.32 26.59
CA GLU A 161 -25.78 10.64 27.14
C GLU A 161 -27.10 10.59 27.93
N PHE A 162 -27.14 11.31 29.05
CA PHE A 162 -28.28 11.39 29.94
C PHE A 162 -28.66 12.87 30.19
N ALA A 163 -29.96 13.15 30.28
CA ALA A 163 -30.45 14.46 30.68
C ALA A 163 -30.27 14.73 32.20
N ILE A 164 -30.00 13.68 32.98
CA ILE A 164 -29.87 13.75 34.42
C ILE A 164 -28.46 13.30 34.81
N LYS A 165 -27.68 14.16 35.47
CA LYS A 165 -26.28 13.90 35.83
C LYS A 165 -26.10 12.63 36.68
N LYS A 166 -27.00 12.37 37.64
CA LYS A 166 -26.94 11.17 38.50
C LYS A 166 -27.04 9.85 37.71
N LEU A 167 -27.72 9.84 36.55
CA LEU A 167 -27.79 8.65 35.71
C LEU A 167 -26.48 8.41 34.99
N ALA A 168 -25.78 9.47 34.60
CA ALA A 168 -24.44 9.37 34.03
C ALA A 168 -23.47 8.86 35.12
N GLU A 169 -23.47 9.44 36.32
CA GLU A 169 -22.55 9.09 37.44
C GLU A 169 -22.60 7.60 37.86
N GLY A 170 -23.76 6.95 37.71
CA GLY A 170 -23.93 5.54 38.08
C GLY A 170 -23.76 4.55 36.94
N TYR A 171 -23.61 5.02 35.68
CA TYR A 171 -23.71 4.15 34.52
C TYR A 171 -22.61 3.08 34.46
N PHE A 172 -21.36 3.48 34.60
CA PHE A 172 -20.22 2.55 34.55
C PHE A 172 -20.29 1.53 35.70
N LEU A 173 -20.60 1.97 36.92
CA LEU A 173 -20.70 1.08 38.05
C LEU A 173 -21.75 -0.01 37.86
N ILE A 174 -22.94 0.37 37.36
CA ILE A 174 -24.06 -0.56 37.12
C ILE A 174 -23.75 -1.51 35.95
N ASN A 175 -23.08 -1.02 34.91
CA ASN A 175 -22.82 -1.75 33.69
C ASN A 175 -21.38 -2.26 33.58
N ALA A 176 -20.58 -2.18 34.64
CA ALA A 176 -19.12 -2.43 34.60
C ALA A 176 -18.75 -3.76 33.94
N LEU A 177 -19.47 -4.85 34.25
CA LEU A 177 -19.17 -6.16 33.64
C LEU A 177 -19.37 -6.17 32.14
N THR A 178 -20.46 -5.58 31.67
CA THR A 178 -20.73 -5.53 30.21
C THR A 178 -19.79 -4.60 29.51
N VAL A 179 -19.57 -3.39 30.04
CA VAL A 179 -18.70 -2.38 29.47
C VAL A 179 -17.26 -2.90 29.43
N ASN A 180 -16.73 -3.43 30.53
CA ASN A 180 -15.36 -3.96 30.56
C ASN A 180 -15.17 -5.13 29.58
N ARG A 181 -16.17 -6.01 29.47
CA ARG A 181 -16.14 -7.11 28.50
C ARG A 181 -16.06 -6.60 27.07
N ASP A 182 -16.88 -5.62 26.72
CA ASP A 182 -16.92 -5.09 25.35
C ASP A 182 -15.67 -4.28 25.03
N LEU A 183 -15.13 -3.50 25.99
CA LEU A 183 -13.88 -2.80 25.85
C LEU A 183 -12.70 -3.77 25.67
N TYR A 184 -12.63 -4.82 26.49
CA TYR A 184 -11.59 -5.84 26.39
C TYR A 184 -11.65 -6.55 25.01
N ARG A 185 -12.86 -6.91 24.55
CA ARG A 185 -13.06 -7.49 23.21
C ARG A 185 -12.51 -6.57 22.12
N ASN A 186 -12.82 -5.30 22.19
CA ASN A 186 -12.36 -4.32 21.21
C ASN A 186 -10.84 -4.17 21.24
N CYS A 187 -10.23 -4.11 22.42
CA CYS A 187 -8.79 -4.06 22.59
C CYS A 187 -8.10 -5.31 21.99
N VAL A 188 -8.62 -6.49 22.30
CA VAL A 188 -8.09 -7.76 21.80
C VAL A 188 -8.20 -7.82 20.28
N ASN A 189 -9.38 -7.51 19.72
CA ASN A 189 -9.57 -7.51 18.28
C ASN A 189 -8.64 -6.54 17.56
N SER A 190 -8.47 -5.34 18.12
CA SER A 190 -7.53 -4.33 17.57
C SER A 190 -6.09 -4.83 17.60
N ALA A 191 -5.68 -5.45 18.72
CA ALA A 191 -4.33 -6.02 18.84
C ALA A 191 -4.11 -7.18 17.85
N MET A 192 -5.10 -8.06 17.65
CA MET A 192 -5.01 -9.17 16.69
C MET A 192 -4.98 -8.67 15.24
N HIS A 193 -5.75 -7.63 14.94
CA HIS A 193 -5.72 -7.01 13.62
C HIS A 193 -4.36 -6.38 13.34
N TYR A 194 -3.84 -5.58 14.26
CA TYR A 194 -2.52 -4.98 14.16
C TYR A 194 -1.42 -6.06 14.00
N LEU A 195 -1.48 -7.14 14.78
CA LEU A 195 -0.57 -8.26 14.64
C LEU A 195 -0.62 -8.86 13.23
N SER A 196 -1.82 -9.09 12.71
CA SER A 196 -2.01 -9.64 11.34
C SER A 196 -1.36 -8.76 10.29
N GLU A 197 -1.52 -7.43 10.39
CA GLU A 197 -0.88 -6.46 9.52
C GLU A 197 0.65 -6.55 9.61
N ARG A 198 1.19 -6.55 10.84
CA ARG A 198 2.65 -6.58 11.07
C ARG A 198 3.32 -7.87 10.61
N ILE A 199 2.74 -9.03 10.93
CA ILE A 199 3.30 -10.31 10.48
C ILE A 199 3.17 -10.50 8.96
N THR A 200 2.07 -10.00 8.36
CA THR A 200 1.90 -10.03 6.90
C THR A 200 2.91 -9.11 6.20
N GLU A 201 3.17 -7.92 6.74
CA GLU A 201 4.19 -7.02 6.21
C GLU A 201 5.59 -7.64 6.28
N ASN A 202 5.92 -8.28 7.41
CA ASN A 202 7.24 -8.85 7.62
C ASN A 202 7.47 -10.18 6.90
N PHE A 203 6.47 -11.04 6.81
CA PHE A 203 6.64 -12.43 6.35
C PHE A 203 5.69 -12.85 5.24
N GLY A 204 4.61 -12.10 5.02
CA GLY A 204 3.50 -12.48 4.14
C GLY A 204 3.66 -12.06 2.68
N PHE A 205 2.64 -12.41 1.91
CA PHE A 205 2.54 -12.14 0.48
C PHE A 205 1.18 -11.51 0.17
N ARG A 206 0.95 -10.32 0.72
CA ARG A 206 -0.31 -9.58 0.56
C ARG A 206 -0.56 -9.24 -0.91
N GLU A 207 -1.81 -9.38 -1.34
CA GLU A 207 -2.25 -8.80 -2.61
C GLU A 207 -2.47 -7.29 -2.46
N VAL A 208 -1.84 -6.54 -3.35
CA VAL A 208 -1.89 -5.07 -3.36
C VAL A 208 -2.54 -4.60 -4.65
N THR A 209 -3.49 -3.70 -4.52
CA THR A 209 -4.04 -2.94 -5.65
C THR A 209 -3.47 -1.53 -5.61
N SER A 210 -2.68 -1.17 -6.62
CA SER A 210 -2.05 0.14 -6.74
C SER A 210 -2.75 0.97 -7.81
N ASN A 211 -3.02 2.24 -7.48
CA ASN A 211 -3.49 3.24 -8.42
C ASN A 211 -2.33 4.17 -8.77
N ASP A 212 -2.03 4.32 -10.06
CA ASP A 212 -0.92 5.12 -10.53
C ASP A 212 -1.30 5.85 -11.83
N TYR A 213 -0.38 6.61 -12.39
CA TYR A 213 -0.60 7.31 -13.64
C TYR A 213 0.62 7.30 -14.55
N MET A 214 0.37 7.48 -15.83
CA MET A 214 1.35 7.76 -16.87
C MET A 214 0.98 9.03 -17.61
N TYR A 215 1.91 9.60 -18.36
CA TYR A 215 1.62 10.76 -19.17
C TYR A 215 1.11 10.36 -20.56
N ILE A 216 0.06 11.05 -21.01
CA ILE A 216 -0.52 10.92 -22.33
C ILE A 216 -0.51 12.29 -23.03
N ILE A 217 -0.30 12.31 -24.34
CA ILE A 217 -0.31 13.56 -25.12
C ILE A 217 -1.73 14.08 -25.20
N GLY A 218 -2.01 15.24 -24.60
CA GLY A 218 -3.33 15.90 -24.57
C GLY A 218 -3.68 16.64 -25.87
N SER A 219 -2.68 17.21 -26.54
CA SER A 219 -2.90 18.03 -27.73
C SER A 219 -3.17 17.20 -29.00
N ARG A 220 -4.40 17.26 -29.51
CA ARG A 220 -4.80 16.61 -30.80
C ARG A 220 -4.00 17.09 -32.00
N LYS A 221 -3.34 18.25 -31.92
CA LYS A 221 -2.53 18.81 -33.03
C LYS A 221 -1.08 18.28 -32.98
N HIS A 222 -0.70 17.52 -31.95
CA HIS A 222 0.64 16.95 -31.89
C HIS A 222 0.78 15.78 -32.85
N PRO A 223 1.91 15.64 -33.59
CA PRO A 223 2.11 14.55 -34.55
C PRO A 223 1.94 13.15 -33.93
N GLU A 224 2.40 12.97 -32.70
CA GLU A 224 2.34 11.70 -31.99
C GLU A 224 0.99 11.44 -31.28
N TYR A 225 -0.02 12.29 -31.46
CA TYR A 225 -1.27 12.17 -30.67
C TYR A 225 -1.95 10.82 -30.87
N GLU A 226 -2.16 10.40 -32.12
CA GLU A 226 -2.88 9.15 -32.43
C GLU A 226 -2.04 7.92 -32.03
N ASP A 227 -0.76 7.89 -32.38
CA ASP A 227 0.13 6.77 -32.03
C ASP A 227 0.28 6.64 -30.51
N ASN A 228 0.35 7.77 -29.79
CA ASN A 228 0.39 7.78 -28.33
C ASN A 228 -0.91 7.22 -27.74
N ARG A 229 -2.07 7.61 -28.24
CA ARG A 229 -3.37 7.09 -27.80
C ARG A 229 -3.48 5.58 -28.02
N HIS A 230 -3.05 5.10 -29.17
CA HIS A 230 -3.05 3.68 -29.49
C HIS A 230 -2.12 2.89 -28.55
N ALA A 231 -0.91 3.39 -28.31
CA ALA A 231 0.03 2.78 -27.36
C ALA A 231 -0.55 2.74 -25.93
N MET A 232 -1.20 3.83 -25.49
CA MET A 232 -1.83 3.89 -24.17
C MET A 232 -3.04 2.96 -24.03
N GLN A 233 -3.82 2.76 -25.09
CA GLN A 233 -4.92 1.79 -25.09
C GLN A 233 -4.39 0.36 -24.95
N GLN A 234 -3.37 -0.03 -25.71
CA GLN A 234 -2.73 -1.35 -25.58
C GLN A 234 -2.16 -1.56 -24.20
N LEU A 235 -1.50 -0.54 -23.64
CA LEU A 235 -0.98 -0.57 -22.28
C LEU A 235 -2.10 -0.78 -21.25
N GLN A 236 -3.21 -0.07 -21.41
CA GLN A 236 -4.37 -0.20 -20.52
C GLN A 236 -4.93 -1.62 -20.51
N GLU A 237 -5.14 -2.22 -21.68
CA GLU A 237 -5.66 -3.58 -21.83
C GLU A 237 -4.77 -4.60 -21.08
N VAL A 238 -3.45 -4.45 -21.18
CA VAL A 238 -2.51 -5.35 -20.50
C VAL A 238 -2.46 -5.10 -19.00
N LEU A 239 -2.32 -3.83 -18.56
CA LEU A 239 -2.21 -3.51 -17.14
C LEU A 239 -3.48 -3.90 -16.35
N PHE A 240 -4.68 -3.69 -16.90
CA PHE A 240 -5.92 -4.13 -16.27
C PHE A 240 -6.08 -5.65 -16.24
N SER A 241 -5.39 -6.39 -17.11
CA SER A 241 -5.39 -7.85 -17.07
C SER A 241 -4.36 -8.44 -16.10
N MET A 242 -3.41 -7.63 -15.63
CA MET A 242 -2.41 -8.06 -14.67
C MET A 242 -3.02 -8.22 -13.28
N ASN A 243 -2.75 -9.34 -12.64
CA ASN A 243 -3.16 -9.62 -11.27
C ASN A 243 -2.01 -10.28 -10.49
N ALA A 244 -2.15 -10.30 -9.19
CA ALA A 244 -1.13 -10.83 -8.28
C ALA A 244 -0.82 -12.33 -8.49
N GLY A 245 -1.79 -13.10 -8.98
CA GLY A 245 -1.66 -14.57 -9.13
C GLY A 245 -1.20 -15.06 -10.51
N THR A 246 -1.08 -14.18 -11.51
CA THR A 246 -0.74 -14.57 -12.88
C THR A 246 0.69 -14.18 -13.23
N PRO A 247 1.52 -15.13 -13.76
CA PRO A 247 2.89 -14.81 -14.18
C PRO A 247 2.97 -13.67 -15.21
N ILE A 248 3.98 -12.83 -15.08
CA ILE A 248 4.14 -11.57 -15.81
C ILE A 248 4.63 -11.72 -17.27
N ASN A 249 5.14 -12.91 -17.64
CA ASN A 249 5.80 -13.11 -18.95
C ASN A 249 4.89 -12.73 -20.13
N GLY A 250 3.63 -13.14 -20.12
CA GLY A 250 2.68 -12.79 -21.16
C GLY A 250 2.37 -11.29 -21.25
N ALA A 251 2.42 -10.55 -20.13
CA ALA A 251 2.28 -9.11 -20.11
C ALA A 251 3.50 -8.42 -20.74
N ARG A 252 4.71 -8.88 -20.43
CA ARG A 252 5.96 -8.35 -21.02
C ARG A 252 5.96 -8.46 -22.54
N GLU A 253 5.55 -9.60 -23.09
CA GLU A 253 5.46 -9.82 -24.54
C GLU A 253 4.45 -8.88 -25.21
N LYS A 254 3.25 -8.77 -24.61
CA LYS A 254 2.18 -7.89 -25.14
C LYS A 254 2.55 -6.40 -25.07
N LEU A 255 3.36 -6.00 -24.10
CA LEU A 255 3.79 -4.60 -23.92
C LEU A 255 5.01 -4.21 -24.74
N LYS A 256 5.65 -5.18 -25.41
CA LYS A 256 6.81 -4.87 -26.26
C LYS A 256 6.55 -3.78 -27.31
N PRO A 257 5.44 -3.78 -28.06
CA PRO A 257 5.16 -2.70 -29.03
C PRO A 257 5.03 -1.32 -28.37
N VAL A 258 4.48 -1.27 -27.15
CA VAL A 258 4.35 -0.02 -26.37
C VAL A 258 5.72 0.48 -25.92
N ILE A 259 6.57 -0.42 -25.45
CA ILE A 259 7.96 -0.10 -25.08
C ILE A 259 8.72 0.44 -26.30
N ASP A 260 8.63 -0.26 -27.44
CA ASP A 260 9.29 0.13 -28.68
C ASP A 260 8.80 1.51 -29.17
N TYR A 261 7.51 1.83 -28.99
CA TYR A 261 6.96 3.17 -29.29
C TYR A 261 7.63 4.25 -28.43
N PHE A 262 7.67 4.08 -27.11
CA PHE A 262 8.31 5.07 -26.21
C PHE A 262 9.81 5.19 -26.44
N GLU A 263 10.50 4.10 -26.76
CA GLU A 263 11.92 4.14 -27.15
C GLU A 263 12.11 4.95 -28.44
N LYS A 264 11.26 4.75 -29.45
CA LYS A 264 11.27 5.52 -30.70
C LYS A 264 11.06 7.01 -30.47
N ILE A 265 10.15 7.39 -29.55
CA ILE A 265 9.94 8.80 -29.18
C ILE A 265 11.23 9.43 -28.66
N LYS A 266 11.98 8.74 -27.81
CA LYS A 266 13.27 9.26 -27.29
C LYS A 266 14.29 9.54 -28.39
N ILE A 267 14.25 8.77 -29.46
CA ILE A 267 15.15 8.92 -30.63
C ILE A 267 14.66 10.05 -31.54
N ASN A 268 13.38 10.07 -31.86
CA ASN A 268 12.82 11.03 -32.84
C ASN A 268 12.86 12.48 -32.32
N TYR A 269 12.74 12.69 -31.02
CA TYR A 269 12.76 14.01 -30.38
C TYR A 269 14.10 14.28 -29.70
N SER A 270 15.21 14.26 -30.45
CA SER A 270 16.58 14.24 -29.92
C SER A 270 17.17 15.63 -29.65
N THR A 271 16.49 16.74 -30.01
CA THR A 271 17.07 18.08 -29.84
C THR A 271 17.06 18.55 -28.37
N THR A 272 17.81 19.61 -28.08
CA THR A 272 17.84 20.25 -26.75
C THR A 272 16.71 21.24 -26.53
N SER A 273 15.74 21.35 -27.46
CA SER A 273 14.59 22.23 -27.30
C SER A 273 13.75 21.80 -26.10
N LYS A 274 13.13 22.78 -25.43
CA LYS A 274 12.21 22.48 -24.29
C LYS A 274 11.06 21.57 -24.74
N HIS A 275 10.61 21.68 -25.98
CA HIS A 275 9.58 20.85 -26.58
C HIS A 275 10.02 19.39 -26.62
N ASP A 276 11.18 19.09 -27.23
CA ASP A 276 11.68 17.73 -27.37
C ASP A 276 12.03 17.12 -26.00
N ARG A 277 12.63 17.93 -25.11
CA ARG A 277 12.90 17.47 -23.73
C ARG A 277 11.62 17.09 -22.99
N LYS A 278 10.53 17.85 -23.17
CA LYS A 278 9.24 17.55 -22.52
C LYS A 278 8.62 16.26 -23.04
N ILE A 279 8.67 15.99 -24.35
CA ILE A 279 8.11 14.76 -24.91
C ILE A 279 8.97 13.54 -24.57
N ARG A 280 10.31 13.66 -24.59
CA ARG A 280 11.20 12.59 -24.09
C ARG A 280 10.96 12.31 -22.62
N TYR A 281 10.75 13.35 -21.80
CA TYR A 281 10.44 13.20 -20.39
C TYR A 281 9.24 12.27 -20.19
N SER A 282 8.13 12.48 -20.91
CA SER A 282 6.96 11.60 -20.79
C SER A 282 7.28 10.15 -21.15
N SER A 283 8.16 9.91 -22.12
CA SER A 283 8.58 8.55 -22.50
C SER A 283 9.45 7.90 -21.44
N TYR A 284 10.44 8.61 -20.88
CA TYR A 284 11.24 8.10 -19.77
C TYR A 284 10.38 7.80 -18.54
N PHE A 285 9.49 8.72 -18.20
CA PHE A 285 8.57 8.57 -17.06
C PHE A 285 7.68 7.33 -17.23
N ASN A 286 7.02 7.21 -18.38
CA ASN A 286 6.11 6.10 -18.67
C ASN A 286 6.84 4.76 -18.67
N LEU A 287 8.03 4.69 -19.26
CA LEU A 287 8.84 3.46 -19.25
C LEU A 287 9.32 3.11 -17.84
N ALA A 288 9.71 4.10 -17.01
CA ALA A 288 10.11 3.84 -15.63
C ALA A 288 8.95 3.24 -14.81
N ILE A 289 7.74 3.80 -14.92
CA ILE A 289 6.52 3.26 -14.30
C ILE A 289 6.21 1.85 -14.84
N LEU A 290 6.29 1.67 -16.15
CA LEU A 290 6.02 0.37 -16.77
C LEU A 290 6.99 -0.70 -16.27
N TYR A 291 8.28 -0.43 -16.23
CA TYR A 291 9.28 -1.37 -15.72
C TYR A 291 9.14 -1.64 -14.23
N TYR A 292 8.64 -0.68 -13.44
CA TYR A 292 8.28 -0.94 -12.05
C TYR A 292 7.21 -2.04 -11.94
N TYR A 293 6.13 -1.96 -12.74
CA TYR A 293 5.07 -2.98 -12.73
C TYR A 293 5.45 -4.28 -13.46
N LEU A 294 6.42 -4.22 -14.35
CA LEU A 294 7.01 -5.40 -14.98
C LEU A 294 8.13 -6.07 -14.17
N ASP A 295 8.34 -5.67 -12.91
CA ASP A 295 9.35 -6.24 -12.03
C ASP A 295 10.77 -6.20 -12.62
N ASP A 296 11.13 -5.08 -13.27
CA ASP A 296 12.43 -4.88 -13.90
C ASP A 296 13.13 -3.62 -13.34
N PRO A 297 13.72 -3.72 -12.12
CA PRO A 297 14.39 -2.58 -11.50
C PRO A 297 15.63 -2.10 -12.26
N GLN A 298 16.25 -2.96 -13.09
CA GLN A 298 17.41 -2.56 -13.89
C GLN A 298 16.98 -1.67 -15.07
N ALA A 299 15.94 -2.07 -15.77
CA ALA A 299 15.37 -1.25 -16.85
C ALA A 299 14.79 0.06 -16.28
N MET A 300 14.10 0.01 -15.14
CA MET A 300 13.61 1.22 -14.44
C MET A 300 14.76 2.18 -14.10
N MET A 301 15.89 1.68 -13.58
CA MET A 301 17.08 2.48 -13.29
C MET A 301 17.66 3.13 -14.54
N LYS A 302 17.70 2.41 -15.68
CA LYS A 302 18.13 2.96 -16.97
C LYS A 302 17.28 4.16 -17.38
N GLU A 303 15.94 4.05 -17.22
CA GLU A 303 15.03 5.14 -17.57
C GLU A 303 15.17 6.34 -16.61
N ALA A 304 15.38 6.09 -15.32
CA ALA A 304 15.68 7.13 -14.33
C ALA A 304 16.94 7.93 -14.70
N ASN A 305 18.00 7.25 -15.08
CA ASN A 305 19.24 7.90 -15.53
C ASN A 305 19.01 8.71 -16.82
N GLY A 306 18.25 8.16 -17.77
CA GLY A 306 17.88 8.87 -19.00
C GLY A 306 17.07 10.13 -18.72
N LEU A 307 16.16 10.07 -17.75
CA LEU A 307 15.35 11.19 -17.29
C LEU A 307 16.21 12.28 -16.65
N ALA A 308 17.18 11.91 -15.83
CA ALA A 308 18.14 12.86 -15.24
C ALA A 308 18.94 13.60 -16.32
N LEU A 309 19.44 12.89 -17.33
CA LEU A 309 20.19 13.45 -18.46
C LEU A 309 19.34 14.28 -19.41
N ASN A 310 18.03 14.06 -19.44
CA ASN A 310 17.10 14.80 -20.28
C ASN A 310 16.90 16.27 -19.84
N ASP A 311 17.31 16.63 -18.64
CA ASP A 311 17.24 17.99 -18.09
C ASP A 311 15.86 18.64 -18.18
N TYR A 312 14.82 17.86 -17.84
CA TYR A 312 13.43 18.30 -17.72
C TYR A 312 12.77 17.56 -16.56
N GLU A 313 12.24 18.29 -15.54
CA GLU A 313 11.64 17.72 -14.31
C GLU A 313 12.50 16.64 -13.64
N THR A 314 13.78 16.96 -13.45
CA THR A 314 14.80 16.02 -12.96
C THR A 314 14.53 15.46 -11.55
N LYS A 315 13.58 16.03 -10.80
CA LYS A 315 13.18 15.53 -9.48
C LYS A 315 12.65 14.09 -9.55
N ASP A 316 11.92 13.75 -10.61
CA ASP A 316 11.32 12.44 -10.78
C ASP A 316 12.38 11.36 -11.01
N ALA A 317 13.51 11.71 -11.63
CA ALA A 317 14.63 10.80 -11.83
C ALA A 317 15.13 10.20 -10.51
N LYS A 318 15.32 11.05 -9.48
CA LYS A 318 15.75 10.61 -8.16
C LYS A 318 14.71 9.70 -7.48
N GLY A 319 13.44 10.02 -7.63
CA GLY A 319 12.35 9.17 -7.12
C GLY A 319 12.36 7.78 -7.74
N PHE A 320 12.50 7.69 -9.07
CA PHE A 320 12.61 6.43 -9.78
C PHE A 320 13.88 5.64 -9.45
N GLU A 321 15.02 6.31 -9.29
CA GLU A 321 16.26 5.69 -8.84
C GLU A 321 16.12 5.04 -7.45
N GLN A 322 15.52 5.75 -6.51
CA GLN A 322 15.23 5.24 -5.16
C GLN A 322 14.28 4.04 -5.22
N THR A 323 13.21 4.13 -6.01
CA THR A 323 12.23 3.05 -6.17
C THR A 323 12.85 1.82 -6.84
N ALA A 324 13.66 2.00 -7.88
CA ALA A 324 14.37 0.90 -8.54
C ALA A 324 15.34 0.20 -7.58
N THR A 325 16.08 0.97 -6.79
CA THR A 325 17.01 0.45 -5.77
C THR A 325 16.24 -0.32 -4.69
N TRP A 326 15.13 0.25 -4.19
CA TRP A 326 14.27 -0.41 -3.22
C TRP A 326 13.72 -1.73 -3.76
N LEU A 327 13.15 -1.74 -4.97
CA LEU A 327 12.58 -2.95 -5.58
C LEU A 327 13.64 -4.04 -5.79
N LYS A 328 14.84 -3.66 -6.24
CA LYS A 328 15.97 -4.59 -6.36
C LYS A 328 16.33 -5.22 -5.02
N ASN A 329 16.40 -4.41 -3.96
CA ASN A 329 16.72 -4.89 -2.62
C ASN A 329 15.64 -5.83 -2.08
N GLN A 330 14.36 -5.51 -2.31
CA GLN A 330 13.23 -6.38 -1.95
C GLN A 330 13.34 -7.76 -2.63
N PHE A 331 13.62 -7.79 -3.92
CA PHE A 331 13.82 -9.05 -4.64
C PHE A 331 15.00 -9.86 -4.09
N GLN A 332 16.10 -9.21 -3.76
CA GLN A 332 17.26 -9.88 -3.18
C GLN A 332 16.98 -10.42 -1.77
N GLN A 333 16.29 -9.64 -0.93
CA GLN A 333 15.93 -10.05 0.43
C GLN A 333 14.96 -11.22 0.43
N ALA A 334 13.91 -11.14 -0.38
CA ALA A 334 12.91 -12.19 -0.48
C ALA A 334 13.41 -13.44 -1.25
N ASN A 335 14.51 -13.32 -1.99
CA ASN A 335 14.98 -14.30 -2.98
C ASN A 335 13.89 -14.67 -4.00
N ILE A 336 13.13 -13.65 -4.42
CA ILE A 336 12.00 -13.73 -5.35
C ILE A 336 12.19 -12.59 -6.35
N TYR A 337 12.02 -12.85 -7.65
CA TYR A 337 12.31 -11.90 -8.72
C TYR A 337 11.07 -11.42 -9.47
N THR A 338 9.89 -11.68 -8.92
CA THR A 338 8.61 -11.21 -9.44
C THR A 338 7.61 -11.03 -8.31
N ARG A 339 6.66 -10.11 -8.47
CA ARG A 339 5.52 -9.91 -7.57
C ARG A 339 4.23 -10.51 -8.13
N HIS A 340 4.33 -11.29 -9.19
CA HIS A 340 3.21 -11.89 -9.91
C HIS A 340 3.38 -13.42 -9.96
N PHE A 341 2.80 -14.10 -8.98
CA PHE A 341 2.86 -15.56 -8.86
C PHE A 341 1.66 -16.09 -8.07
N SER A 342 1.25 -17.31 -8.39
CA SER A 342 0.19 -18.00 -7.65
C SER A 342 0.70 -18.54 -6.32
N ILE A 343 -0.11 -18.44 -5.27
CA ILE A 343 0.09 -19.09 -3.98
C ILE A 343 -1.18 -19.87 -3.63
N ASP A 344 -1.04 -21.15 -3.33
CA ASP A 344 -2.09 -21.99 -2.73
C ASP A 344 -1.64 -22.48 -1.35
N PRO A 345 -2.07 -21.82 -0.27
CA PRO A 345 -1.67 -22.25 1.08
C PRO A 345 -2.25 -23.60 1.51
N SER A 346 -3.29 -24.10 0.86
CA SER A 346 -3.95 -25.35 1.28
C SER A 346 -3.00 -26.56 1.27
N GLY A 347 -2.07 -26.60 0.31
CA GLY A 347 -1.09 -27.66 0.15
C GLY A 347 0.12 -27.59 1.08
N PHE A 348 0.30 -26.50 1.85
CA PHE A 348 1.48 -26.34 2.71
C PHE A 348 1.46 -27.28 3.89
N LYS A 349 2.62 -27.81 4.25
CA LYS A 349 2.84 -28.76 5.33
C LYS A 349 3.67 -28.16 6.44
N GLY A 350 3.50 -28.64 7.66
CA GLY A 350 4.29 -28.22 8.81
C GLY A 350 5.75 -28.69 8.74
N PRO A 351 6.61 -28.23 9.66
CA PRO A 351 8.05 -28.53 9.64
C PRO A 351 8.39 -30.00 9.87
N PHE A 352 7.47 -30.75 10.49
CA PHE A 352 7.65 -32.17 10.78
C PHE A 352 7.00 -33.11 9.72
N GLU A 353 6.37 -32.51 8.71
CA GLU A 353 5.87 -33.23 7.54
C GLU A 353 6.86 -33.06 6.37
N ASN A 354 6.68 -33.83 5.27
CA ASN A 354 7.56 -33.74 4.11
C ASN A 354 7.64 -32.26 3.58
N ASN A 355 8.87 -31.87 3.21
CA ASN A 355 9.20 -30.51 2.79
C ASN A 355 8.25 -29.93 1.74
N ASN A 356 7.90 -28.66 1.94
CA ASN A 356 7.21 -27.88 0.93
C ASN A 356 8.12 -27.69 -0.28
N ALA A 357 7.66 -28.12 -1.46
CA ALA A 357 8.31 -27.75 -2.70
C ALA A 357 8.29 -26.22 -2.88
N SER A 358 9.22 -25.68 -3.65
CA SER A 358 9.22 -24.27 -3.99
C SER A 358 7.85 -23.87 -4.52
N VAL A 359 7.22 -22.90 -3.85
CA VAL A 359 5.83 -22.50 -4.05
C VAL A 359 5.70 -21.50 -5.19
N ILE A 360 6.80 -20.88 -5.56
CA ILE A 360 6.87 -19.89 -6.63
C ILE A 360 7.41 -20.62 -7.85
N LYS A 361 6.51 -20.92 -8.75
CA LYS A 361 6.81 -21.52 -10.06
C LYS A 361 6.87 -20.45 -11.13
#